data_a0c6223856c25aa3c8c1436f3a3cdf57
#
_entry.id   a0c6223856c25aa3c8c1436f3a3cdf57
#
_cell.length_a   1.000
_cell.length_b   1.000
_cell.length_c   1.000
_cell.angle_alpha   90.00
_cell.angle_beta   90.00
_cell.angle_gamma   90.00
#
_symmetry.space_group_name_H-M   'P 1'
#
loop_
_entity.id
_entity.type
_entity.pdbx_description
1 polymer ?
#
loop_
_entity_poly.entity_id
_entity_poly.type
_entity_poly.pdbx_seq_one_letter_code
_entity_poly.pdbx_strand_id
1 'polypeptide(L)'
;MPDKTSLLREKLLDLFMDAPIAAAAKSFQELEQSLESDSSVVFILFGDICSIGAIVELVKQKDKVAVVHMDLIDGLAAREAGVDFIKTQTRADGIISTKASLIRYAHQLGLLTIQRYFLLDSRGMENILASKQHSSADFLEVLPGVMPKIIRQLARECDKPIIAGGLIR
;
A
#
# COMPACT_ATOMS: atom_id res chain seq x y z
N MET A 1 -13.71 14.42 16.83
CA MET A 1 -14.00 13.05 16.36
C MET A 1 -12.84 12.58 15.52
N PRO A 2 -12.38 11.34 15.69
CA PRO A 2 -11.32 10.81 14.82
C PRO A 2 -11.80 10.82 13.38
N ASP A 3 -10.93 11.27 12.48
CA ASP A 3 -11.17 11.26 11.05
C ASP A 3 -11.34 9.80 10.55
N LYS A 4 -12.15 9.59 9.51
CA LYS A 4 -12.39 8.28 8.89
C LYS A 4 -11.06 7.58 8.51
N THR A 5 -10.06 8.34 8.12
CA THR A 5 -8.71 7.86 7.78
C THR A 5 -7.97 7.37 9.02
N SER A 6 -8.09 8.08 10.15
CA SER A 6 -7.50 7.66 11.43
C SER A 6 -8.06 6.32 11.89
N LEU A 7 -9.38 6.15 11.80
CA LEU A 7 -10.06 4.89 12.14
C LEU A 7 -9.65 3.74 11.21
N LEU A 8 -9.53 3.99 9.91
CA LEU A 8 -9.07 2.99 8.95
C LEU A 8 -7.61 2.58 9.22
N ARG A 9 -6.77 3.55 9.53
CA ARG A 9 -5.37 3.32 9.88
C ARG A 9 -5.22 2.49 11.15
N GLU A 10 -5.96 2.81 12.23
CA GLU A 10 -5.97 2.02 13.46
C GLU A 10 -6.42 0.59 13.18
N LYS A 11 -7.53 0.42 12.45
CA LYS A 11 -8.02 -0.91 12.03
C LYS A 11 -6.96 -1.69 11.26
N LEU A 12 -6.22 -1.05 10.37
CA LEU A 12 -5.18 -1.74 9.59
C LEU A 12 -4.00 -2.14 10.48
N LEU A 13 -3.59 -1.31 11.43
CA LEU A 13 -2.58 -1.66 12.41
C LEU A 13 -2.98 -2.89 13.22
N ASP A 14 -4.21 -2.93 13.72
CA ASP A 14 -4.76 -4.08 14.45
C ASP A 14 -4.75 -5.34 13.58
N LEU A 15 -5.17 -5.24 12.31
CA LEU A 15 -5.16 -6.36 11.37
C LEU A 15 -3.75 -6.90 11.11
N PHE A 16 -2.74 -6.02 11.01
CA PHE A 16 -1.35 -6.46 10.86
C PHE A 16 -0.74 -7.03 12.14
N MET A 17 -1.25 -6.66 13.30
CA MET A 17 -0.84 -7.29 14.57
C MET A 17 -1.39 -8.71 14.71
N ASP A 18 -2.63 -8.92 14.29
CA ASP A 18 -3.31 -10.22 14.40
C ASP A 18 -2.89 -11.19 13.27
N ALA A 19 -2.73 -10.67 12.05
CA ALA A 19 -2.29 -11.43 10.88
C ALA A 19 -1.34 -10.57 10.04
N PRO A 20 -0.03 -10.55 10.32
CA PRO A 20 0.92 -9.57 9.77
C PRO A 20 1.31 -9.86 8.32
N ILE A 21 0.43 -10.44 7.54
CA ILE A 21 0.65 -10.78 6.13
C ILE A 21 -0.42 -10.10 5.27
N ALA A 22 0.02 -9.23 4.35
CA ALA A 22 -0.82 -8.72 3.29
C ALA A 22 -0.62 -9.60 2.04
N ALA A 23 -1.72 -10.00 1.41
CA ALA A 23 -1.67 -10.70 0.14
C ALA A 23 -1.39 -9.70 -1.00
N ALA A 24 -0.56 -10.08 -1.97
CA ALA A 24 -0.28 -9.26 -3.15
C ALA A 24 -0.70 -10.00 -4.41
N ALA A 25 -1.60 -9.43 -5.18
CA ALA A 25 -2.13 -10.02 -6.41
C ALA A 25 -1.59 -9.27 -7.64
N LYS A 26 -0.95 -10.02 -8.56
CA LYS A 26 -0.41 -9.53 -9.84
C LYS A 26 -1.21 -10.04 -11.04
N SER A 27 -2.24 -10.85 -10.79
CA SER A 27 -3.12 -11.42 -11.79
C SER A 27 -4.47 -11.78 -11.18
N PHE A 28 -5.47 -12.08 -12.01
CA PHE A 28 -6.76 -12.57 -11.53
C PHE A 28 -6.63 -13.89 -10.76
N GLN A 29 -5.74 -14.78 -11.18
CA GLN A 29 -5.49 -16.04 -10.46
C GLN A 29 -4.94 -15.79 -9.05
N GLU A 30 -3.97 -14.87 -8.91
CA GLU A 30 -3.43 -14.50 -7.60
C GLU A 30 -4.46 -13.74 -6.76
N LEU A 31 -5.33 -12.96 -7.39
CA LEU A 31 -6.45 -12.31 -6.71
C LEU A 31 -7.39 -13.34 -6.10
N GLU A 32 -7.83 -14.34 -6.87
CA GLU A 32 -8.69 -15.43 -6.35
C GLU A 32 -8.07 -16.13 -5.15
N GLN A 33 -6.78 -16.45 -5.23
CA GLN A 33 -6.03 -17.03 -4.11
C GLN A 33 -5.99 -16.09 -2.89
N SER A 34 -5.79 -14.80 -3.12
CA SER A 34 -5.78 -13.77 -2.08
C SER A 34 -7.14 -13.62 -1.40
N LEU A 35 -8.22 -13.75 -2.16
CA LEU A 35 -9.59 -13.66 -1.63
C LEU A 35 -9.94 -14.83 -0.72
N GLU A 36 -9.41 -16.01 -0.98
CA GLU A 36 -9.60 -17.22 -0.17
C GLU A 36 -8.59 -17.37 0.98
N SER A 37 -7.55 -16.53 1.02
CA SER A 37 -6.54 -16.56 2.09
C SER A 37 -7.05 -15.92 3.39
N ASP A 38 -6.37 -16.17 4.50
CA ASP A 38 -6.64 -15.54 5.80
C ASP A 38 -6.20 -14.07 5.86
N SER A 39 -5.56 -13.56 4.81
CA SER A 39 -5.10 -12.17 4.74
C SER A 39 -6.27 -11.20 4.70
N SER A 40 -6.29 -10.25 5.61
CA SER A 40 -7.33 -9.21 5.67
C SER A 40 -7.06 -8.02 4.74
N VAL A 41 -5.85 -7.96 4.18
CA VAL A 41 -5.41 -6.88 3.30
C VAL A 41 -4.93 -7.45 1.97
N VAL A 42 -5.40 -6.87 0.87
CA VAL A 42 -5.00 -7.24 -0.48
C VAL A 42 -4.37 -6.04 -1.18
N PHE A 43 -3.13 -6.21 -1.64
CA PHE A 43 -2.44 -5.27 -2.51
C PHE A 43 -2.70 -5.65 -3.96
N ILE A 44 -3.31 -4.76 -4.72
CA ILE A 44 -3.67 -4.94 -6.12
C ILE A 44 -2.55 -4.35 -6.98
N LEU A 45 -1.81 -5.21 -7.66
CA LEU A 45 -0.60 -4.89 -8.44
C LEU A 45 -0.82 -5.11 -9.94
N PHE A 46 -2.06 -5.14 -10.41
CA PHE A 46 -2.41 -5.42 -11.81
C PHE A 46 -3.75 -4.78 -12.17
N GLY A 47 -4.06 -4.81 -13.45
CA GLY A 47 -5.29 -4.28 -14.00
C GLY A 47 -5.05 -2.98 -14.78
N ASP A 48 -6.11 -2.41 -15.24
CA ASP A 48 -6.15 -1.19 -16.02
C ASP A 48 -7.28 -0.27 -15.55
N ILE A 49 -7.32 0.91 -16.12
CA ILE A 49 -8.34 1.93 -15.79
C ILE A 49 -9.79 1.42 -16.01
N CYS A 50 -10.00 0.44 -16.88
CA CYS A 50 -11.33 -0.12 -17.15
C CYS A 50 -11.73 -1.23 -16.17
N SER A 51 -10.75 -1.97 -15.65
CA SER A 51 -10.96 -3.16 -14.80
C SER A 51 -10.78 -2.91 -13.32
N ILE A 52 -10.03 -1.88 -12.93
CA ILE A 52 -9.63 -1.68 -11.52
C ILE A 52 -10.83 -1.53 -10.58
N GLY A 53 -11.90 -0.89 -11.00
CA GLY A 53 -13.11 -0.75 -10.20
C GLY A 53 -13.74 -2.10 -9.85
N ALA A 54 -13.85 -3.01 -10.83
CA ALA A 54 -14.37 -4.36 -10.62
C ALA A 54 -13.42 -5.21 -9.75
N ILE A 55 -12.11 -5.08 -9.94
CA ILE A 55 -11.10 -5.79 -9.13
C ILE A 55 -11.21 -5.38 -7.66
N VAL A 56 -11.29 -4.08 -7.39
CA VAL A 56 -11.49 -3.56 -6.03
C VAL A 56 -12.78 -4.08 -5.42
N GLU A 57 -13.87 -4.09 -6.21
CA GLU A 57 -15.16 -4.57 -5.71
C GLU A 57 -15.13 -6.04 -5.29
N LEU A 58 -14.41 -6.91 -6.01
CA LEU A 58 -14.22 -8.31 -5.61
C LEU A 58 -13.54 -8.42 -4.24
N VAL A 59 -12.54 -7.58 -3.97
CA VAL A 59 -11.89 -7.54 -2.65
C VAL A 59 -12.85 -7.07 -1.56
N LYS A 60 -13.64 -6.03 -1.86
CA LYS A 60 -14.60 -5.46 -0.91
C LYS A 60 -15.76 -6.41 -0.59
N GLN A 61 -16.18 -7.27 -1.52
CA GLN A 61 -17.21 -8.30 -1.31
C GLN A 61 -16.77 -9.39 -0.31
N LYS A 62 -15.47 -9.53 -0.08
CA LYS A 62 -14.89 -10.42 0.95
C LYS A 62 -14.56 -9.68 2.26
N ASP A 63 -15.06 -8.47 2.44
CA ASP A 63 -14.80 -7.61 3.60
C ASP A 63 -13.31 -7.34 3.88
N LYS A 64 -12.47 -7.44 2.84
CA LYS A 64 -11.03 -7.19 2.92
C LYS A 64 -10.69 -5.74 2.60
N VAL A 65 -9.53 -5.29 3.07
CA VAL A 65 -8.96 -3.98 2.75
C VAL A 65 -8.32 -4.03 1.37
N ALA A 66 -8.74 -3.14 0.48
CA ALA A 66 -8.24 -3.05 -0.89
C ALA A 66 -7.26 -1.88 -1.03
N VAL A 67 -6.01 -2.15 -1.34
CA VAL A 67 -4.98 -1.14 -1.58
C VAL A 67 -4.45 -1.27 -3.01
N VAL A 68 -4.58 -0.20 -3.79
CA VAL A 68 -4.22 -0.19 -5.22
C VAL A 68 -2.82 0.38 -5.42
N HIS A 69 -1.97 -0.34 -6.15
CA HIS A 69 -0.65 0.17 -6.54
C HIS A 69 -0.77 1.06 -7.77
N MET A 70 -0.80 2.37 -7.56
CA MET A 70 -1.03 3.39 -8.60
C MET A 70 -0.11 3.27 -9.81
N ASP A 71 1.19 2.98 -9.56
CA ASP A 71 2.21 2.99 -10.61
C ASP A 71 2.12 1.76 -11.53
N LEU A 72 1.27 0.77 -11.21
CA LEU A 72 1.14 -0.51 -11.92
C LEU A 72 -0.23 -0.71 -12.61
N ILE A 73 -1.11 0.28 -12.56
CA ILE A 73 -2.42 0.20 -13.22
C ILE A 73 -2.30 0.79 -14.63
N ASP A 74 -2.51 -0.03 -15.64
CA ASP A 74 -2.40 0.39 -17.03
C ASP A 74 -3.44 1.48 -17.38
N GLY A 75 -2.97 2.52 -18.07
CA GLY A 75 -3.79 3.66 -18.45
C GLY A 75 -4.09 4.65 -17.33
N LEU A 76 -3.74 4.34 -16.09
CA LEU A 76 -3.88 5.25 -14.97
C LEU A 76 -2.69 6.20 -14.92
N ALA A 77 -2.96 7.50 -15.08
CA ALA A 77 -1.90 8.49 -14.96
C ALA A 77 -1.39 8.58 -13.52
N ALA A 78 -0.07 8.45 -13.33
CA ALA A 78 0.58 8.65 -12.04
C ALA A 78 0.67 10.15 -11.69
N ARG A 79 -0.51 10.79 -11.57
CA ARG A 79 -0.78 12.19 -11.25
C ARG A 79 -1.94 12.29 -10.28
N GLU A 80 -2.21 13.47 -9.75
CA GLU A 80 -3.32 13.73 -8.83
C GLU A 80 -4.67 13.28 -9.41
N ALA A 81 -4.94 13.54 -10.71
CA ALA A 81 -6.14 13.06 -11.38
C ALA A 81 -6.32 11.52 -11.33
N GLY A 82 -5.22 10.76 -11.33
CA GLY A 82 -5.28 9.31 -11.13
C GLY A 82 -5.67 8.93 -9.71
N VAL A 83 -5.23 9.68 -8.72
CA VAL A 83 -5.66 9.50 -7.32
C VAL A 83 -7.14 9.84 -7.18
N ASP A 84 -7.60 10.95 -7.78
CA ASP A 84 -9.02 11.33 -7.81
C ASP A 84 -9.87 10.22 -8.44
N PHE A 85 -9.40 9.63 -9.53
CA PHE A 85 -10.07 8.52 -10.18
C PHE A 85 -10.23 7.33 -9.22
N ILE A 86 -9.16 6.88 -8.57
CA ILE A 86 -9.24 5.78 -7.59
C ILE A 86 -10.20 6.12 -6.47
N LYS A 87 -10.13 7.34 -5.93
CA LYS A 87 -10.99 7.78 -4.83
C LYS A 87 -12.47 7.84 -5.20
N THR A 88 -12.79 8.28 -6.41
CA THR A 88 -14.19 8.56 -6.81
C THR A 88 -14.83 7.42 -7.59
N GLN A 89 -14.05 6.65 -8.34
CA GLN A 89 -14.55 5.59 -9.23
C GLN A 89 -14.37 4.18 -8.67
N THR A 90 -13.71 4.05 -7.51
CA THR A 90 -13.53 2.74 -6.86
C THR A 90 -13.86 2.82 -5.37
N ARG A 91 -13.99 1.65 -4.73
CA ARG A 91 -14.11 1.52 -3.28
C ARG A 91 -12.78 1.19 -2.61
N ALA A 92 -11.66 1.52 -3.25
CA ALA A 92 -10.34 1.29 -2.65
C ALA A 92 -10.19 2.04 -1.31
N ASP A 93 -9.59 1.37 -0.35
CA ASP A 93 -9.31 1.93 0.98
C ASP A 93 -8.03 2.75 0.96
N GLY A 94 -7.09 2.43 0.07
CA GLY A 94 -5.80 3.11 0.01
C GLY A 94 -5.06 2.89 -1.29
N ILE A 95 -3.88 3.52 -1.36
CA ILE A 95 -2.96 3.41 -2.50
C ILE A 95 -1.53 3.10 -2.06
N ILE A 96 -0.78 2.48 -2.97
CA ILE A 96 0.68 2.35 -2.93
C ILE A 96 1.24 3.16 -4.08
N SER A 97 2.29 3.92 -3.85
CA SER A 97 3.07 4.57 -4.91
C SER A 97 4.52 4.79 -4.48
N THR A 98 5.40 4.85 -5.45
CA THR A 98 6.79 5.28 -5.25
C THR A 98 6.93 6.80 -5.18
N LYS A 99 5.90 7.55 -5.62
CA LYS A 99 5.92 9.02 -5.73
C LYS A 99 5.37 9.68 -4.47
N ALA A 100 6.24 10.33 -3.70
CA ALA A 100 5.88 11.04 -2.47
C ALA A 100 4.80 12.11 -2.67
N SER A 101 4.74 12.77 -3.83
CA SER A 101 3.72 13.76 -4.15
C SER A 101 2.32 13.15 -4.22
N LEU A 102 2.18 11.96 -4.82
CA LEU A 102 0.89 11.24 -4.88
C LEU A 102 0.46 10.73 -3.51
N ILE A 103 1.40 10.23 -2.72
CA ILE A 103 1.15 9.80 -1.35
C ILE A 103 0.60 10.95 -0.51
N ARG A 104 1.22 12.14 -0.61
CA ARG A 104 0.76 13.34 0.09
C ARG A 104 -0.67 13.73 -0.32
N TYR A 105 -0.92 13.77 -1.63
CA TYR A 105 -2.24 14.12 -2.16
C TYR A 105 -3.31 13.11 -1.73
N ALA A 106 -3.04 11.81 -1.87
CA ALA A 106 -3.95 10.76 -1.43
C ALA A 106 -4.26 10.82 0.08
N HIS A 107 -3.25 11.13 0.88
CA HIS A 107 -3.43 11.33 2.33
C HIS A 107 -4.40 12.49 2.62
N GLN A 108 -4.28 13.61 1.90
CA GLN A 108 -5.20 14.75 2.03
C GLN A 108 -6.64 14.39 1.64
N LEU A 109 -6.82 13.45 0.69
CA LEU A 109 -8.13 12.94 0.30
C LEU A 109 -8.69 11.86 1.25
N GLY A 110 -7.97 11.54 2.32
CA GLY A 110 -8.40 10.54 3.30
C GLY A 110 -8.28 9.10 2.82
N LEU A 111 -7.39 8.81 1.87
CA LEU A 111 -6.99 7.45 1.52
C LEU A 111 -5.88 6.97 2.46
N LEU A 112 -5.88 5.69 2.77
CA LEU A 112 -4.72 5.04 3.37
C LEU A 112 -3.55 5.09 2.40
N THR A 113 -2.36 5.39 2.90
CA THR A 113 -1.20 5.63 2.04
C THR A 113 -0.02 4.76 2.42
N ILE A 114 0.53 4.07 1.43
CA ILE A 114 1.73 3.26 1.55
C ILE A 114 2.75 3.77 0.55
N GLN A 115 3.87 4.29 1.04
CA GLN A 115 4.96 4.71 0.17
C GLN A 115 5.95 3.58 -0.02
N ARG A 116 6.20 3.19 -1.28
CA ARG A 116 7.13 2.12 -1.65
C ARG A 116 8.51 2.66 -1.89
N TYR A 117 9.49 1.97 -1.32
CA TYR A 117 10.92 2.21 -1.51
C TYR A 117 11.63 0.96 -2.00
N PHE A 118 12.57 1.15 -2.92
CA PHE A 118 13.51 0.10 -3.33
C PHE A 118 14.84 0.31 -2.61
N LEU A 119 15.25 -0.68 -1.86
CA LEU A 119 16.49 -0.66 -1.08
C LEU A 119 17.58 -1.44 -1.82
N LEU A 120 18.25 -0.76 -2.73
CA LEU A 120 19.27 -1.36 -3.59
C LEU A 120 20.69 -1.15 -3.05
N ASP A 121 20.91 -0.05 -2.32
CA ASP A 121 22.21 0.36 -1.79
C ASP A 121 22.07 1.26 -0.56
N SER A 122 23.19 1.79 -0.09
CA SER A 122 23.24 2.71 1.06
C SER A 122 22.46 4.00 0.83
N ARG A 123 22.39 4.48 -0.42
CA ARG A 123 21.60 5.67 -0.76
C ARG A 123 20.10 5.44 -0.58
N GLY A 124 19.63 4.24 -0.93
CA GLY A 124 18.24 3.84 -0.67
C GLY A 124 17.90 3.93 0.81
N MET A 125 18.80 3.45 1.66
CA MET A 125 18.67 3.54 3.12
C MET A 125 18.64 4.99 3.61
N GLU A 126 19.56 5.83 3.16
CA GLU A 126 19.63 7.25 3.50
C GLU A 126 18.36 8.00 3.06
N ASN A 127 17.85 7.71 1.86
CA ASN A 127 16.62 8.31 1.35
C ASN A 127 15.40 7.96 2.22
N ILE A 128 15.26 6.70 2.64
CA ILE A 128 14.18 6.27 3.54
C ILE A 128 14.29 7.02 4.87
N LEU A 129 15.48 7.07 5.46
CA LEU A 129 15.71 7.74 6.74
C LEU A 129 15.52 9.27 6.65
N ALA A 130 15.91 9.88 5.54
CA ALA A 130 15.68 11.31 5.31
C ALA A 130 14.19 11.64 5.11
N SER A 131 13.43 10.75 4.49
CA SER A 131 12.01 10.95 4.23
C SER A 131 11.12 10.73 5.46
N LYS A 132 11.59 10.03 6.48
CA LYS A 132 10.80 9.65 7.66
C LYS A 132 10.10 10.82 8.35
N GLN A 133 10.74 11.99 8.40
CA GLN A 133 10.19 13.18 9.05
C GLN A 133 9.21 13.98 8.19
N HIS A 134 9.23 13.77 6.87
CA HIS A 134 8.46 14.55 5.91
C HIS A 134 7.44 13.73 5.11
N SER A 135 7.44 12.40 5.27
CA SER A 135 6.49 11.55 4.57
C SER A 135 5.09 11.67 5.16
N SER A 136 4.11 11.91 4.29
CA SER A 136 2.69 11.85 4.64
C SER A 136 2.14 10.41 4.59
N ALA A 137 2.99 9.42 4.32
CA ALA A 137 2.57 8.02 4.26
C ALA A 137 2.17 7.50 5.65
N ASP A 138 1.16 6.64 5.68
CA ASP A 138 0.78 5.89 6.88
C ASP A 138 1.73 4.73 7.13
N PHE A 139 2.21 4.10 6.06
CA PHE A 139 3.16 2.97 6.07
C PHE A 139 4.28 3.18 5.05
N LEU A 140 5.44 2.59 5.34
CA LEU A 140 6.54 2.50 4.37
C LEU A 140 6.70 1.05 3.95
N GLU A 141 6.60 0.78 2.65
CA GLU A 141 6.90 -0.53 2.09
C GLU A 141 8.31 -0.55 1.52
N VAL A 142 9.10 -1.52 1.94
CA VAL A 142 10.51 -1.65 1.57
C VAL A 142 10.73 -2.95 0.81
N LEU A 143 11.31 -2.86 -0.37
CA LEU A 143 11.66 -3.98 -1.25
C LEU A 143 13.19 -4.01 -1.46
N PRO A 144 13.80 -5.22 -1.53
CA PRO A 144 13.22 -6.53 -1.25
C PRO A 144 13.09 -6.79 0.26
N GLY A 145 12.04 -7.51 0.67
CA GLY A 145 11.74 -7.82 2.07
C GLY A 145 12.62 -8.91 2.70
N VAL A 146 13.50 -9.55 1.92
CA VAL A 146 14.35 -10.68 2.34
C VAL A 146 15.63 -10.27 3.08
N MET A 147 15.67 -9.04 3.58
CA MET A 147 16.82 -8.48 4.34
C MET A 147 16.45 -8.21 5.79
N PRO A 148 16.24 -9.22 6.65
CA PRO A 148 15.66 -9.03 7.97
C PRO A 148 16.48 -8.12 8.88
N LYS A 149 17.81 -8.10 8.73
CA LYS A 149 18.69 -7.21 9.52
C LYS A 149 18.41 -5.74 9.20
N ILE A 150 18.31 -5.40 7.93
CA ILE A 150 18.06 -4.03 7.46
C ILE A 150 16.61 -3.61 7.77
N ILE A 151 15.64 -4.48 7.53
CA ILE A 151 14.24 -4.22 7.88
C ILE A 151 14.09 -3.92 9.38
N ARG A 152 14.75 -4.71 10.23
CA ARG A 152 14.76 -4.48 11.68
C ARG A 152 15.38 -3.16 12.06
N GLN A 153 16.46 -2.76 11.39
CA GLN A 153 17.10 -1.45 11.60
C GLN A 153 16.13 -0.32 11.22
N LEU A 154 15.53 -0.37 10.03
CA LEU A 154 14.54 0.62 9.58
C LEU A 154 13.36 0.73 10.54
N ALA A 155 12.82 -0.41 10.99
CA ALA A 155 11.71 -0.44 11.94
C ALA A 155 12.01 0.21 13.29
N ARG A 156 13.30 0.26 13.70
CA ARG A 156 13.73 0.97 14.92
C ARG A 156 13.96 2.45 14.70
N GLU A 157 14.39 2.84 13.52
CA GLU A 157 14.79 4.20 13.19
C GLU A 157 13.65 5.03 12.55
N CYS A 158 12.61 4.39 12.02
CA CYS A 158 11.46 5.05 11.43
C CYS A 158 10.29 5.11 12.41
N ASP A 159 9.59 6.24 12.42
CA ASP A 159 8.37 6.44 13.22
C ASP A 159 7.13 5.81 12.55
N LYS A 160 7.25 5.37 11.31
CA LYS A 160 6.18 4.74 10.52
C LYS A 160 6.34 3.22 10.54
N PRO A 161 5.23 2.46 10.57
CA PRO A 161 5.29 1.02 10.41
C PRO A 161 5.93 0.62 9.08
N ILE A 162 6.78 -0.40 9.10
CA ILE A 162 7.47 -0.92 7.93
C ILE A 162 6.78 -2.18 7.43
N ILE A 163 6.49 -2.20 6.14
CA ILE A 163 6.02 -3.39 5.41
C ILE A 163 7.20 -3.93 4.60
N ALA A 164 7.60 -5.16 4.88
CA ALA A 164 8.61 -5.85 4.11
C ALA A 164 7.94 -6.52 2.89
N GLY A 165 8.27 -6.08 1.69
CA GLY A 165 7.67 -6.57 0.45
C GLY A 165 8.70 -7.13 -0.54
N GLY A 166 8.20 -7.87 -1.55
CA GLY A 166 9.02 -8.46 -2.60
C GLY A 166 9.85 -9.66 -2.17
N LEU A 167 9.88 -10.70 -3.00
CA LEU A 167 10.59 -11.96 -2.79
C LEU A 167 10.18 -12.74 -1.53
N ILE A 168 9.10 -12.35 -0.87
CA ILE A 168 8.49 -13.09 0.25
C ILE A 168 7.44 -14.05 -0.35
N ARG A 169 7.51 -15.33 0.04
CA ARG A 169 6.60 -16.39 -0.39
C ARG A 169 6.08 -17.17 0.80
#